data_5bc8cacf8be10104de77121328387808
#
_entry.id   5bc8cacf8be10104de77121328387808
#
_cell.length_a   1.000
_cell.length_b   1.000
_cell.length_c   1.000
_cell.angle_alpha   90.00
_cell.angle_beta   90.00
_cell.angle_gamma   90.00
#
_symmetry.space_group_name_H-M   'P 1'
#
loop_
_entity.id
_entity.type
_entity.pdbx_description
1 polymer ?
#
loop_
_entity_poly.entity_id
_entity_poly.type
_entity_poly.pdbx_seq_one_letter_code
_entity_poly.pdbx_strand_id
1 'polypeptide(L)'
;ASSESARSAELGKKQVEQTVSAIVDMNQDVAQSAQVVQTLALQAQDIGKVLDVIRAIAEQTNLLALNAAIEAARAGDAGRGFAVVADEVRALAHRTQLSTREIEEMINKIQQGTSSAVQSMQHSGQKAEQALAVARQAGDALNTIYSQISRMSDSNLVIASAAEEQAKVAREIDRNIVNISDLAQQSAAGAHQTSASAHELSRLAVDLNNLLTKFKV
;
A
#
# COMPACT_ATOMS: atom_id res chain seq x y z
N ALA A 1 -11.39 -1.28 -23.36
CA ALA A 1 -10.06 -1.25 -22.73
C ALA A 1 -9.91 -0.08 -21.74
N SER A 2 -10.00 1.21 -22.19
CA SER A 2 -9.83 2.36 -21.27
C SER A 2 -10.84 2.40 -20.13
N SER A 3 -12.10 2.11 -20.37
CA SER A 3 -13.16 2.05 -19.34
C SER A 3 -12.91 0.94 -18.31
N GLU A 4 -12.41 -0.21 -18.74
CA GLU A 4 -12.09 -1.34 -17.85
C GLU A 4 -10.84 -1.04 -16.99
N SER A 5 -9.83 -0.40 -17.59
CA SER A 5 -8.64 0.06 -16.86
C SER A 5 -9.00 1.13 -15.81
N ALA A 6 -9.88 2.08 -16.13
CA ALA A 6 -10.38 3.08 -15.18
C ALA A 6 -11.10 2.43 -13.99
N ARG A 7 -11.97 1.45 -14.27
CA ARG A 7 -12.67 0.68 -13.23
C ARG A 7 -11.70 -0.10 -12.34
N SER A 8 -10.67 -0.70 -12.92
CA SER A 8 -9.65 -1.43 -12.16
C SER A 8 -8.82 -0.50 -11.27
N ALA A 9 -8.47 0.69 -11.75
CA ALA A 9 -7.76 1.70 -10.96
C ALA A 9 -8.63 2.22 -9.79
N GLU A 10 -9.93 2.43 -10.01
CA GLU A 10 -10.88 2.86 -8.98
C GLU A 10 -11.07 1.77 -7.90
N LEU A 11 -11.20 0.50 -8.31
CA LEU A 11 -11.26 -0.62 -7.37
C LEU A 11 -9.96 -0.74 -6.56
N GLY A 12 -8.81 -0.61 -7.20
CA GLY A 12 -7.52 -0.61 -6.53
C GLY A 12 -7.40 0.53 -5.50
N LYS A 13 -7.84 1.74 -5.85
CA LYS A 13 -7.89 2.88 -4.93
C LYS A 13 -8.74 2.58 -3.69
N LYS A 14 -9.95 2.05 -3.87
CA LYS A 14 -10.82 1.65 -2.77
C LYS A 14 -10.18 0.60 -1.86
N GLN A 15 -9.46 -0.36 -2.43
CA GLN A 15 -8.74 -1.38 -1.68
C GLN A 15 -7.60 -0.77 -0.85
N VAL A 16 -6.86 0.20 -1.42
CA VAL A 16 -5.82 0.92 -0.70
C VAL A 16 -6.41 1.76 0.45
N GLU A 17 -7.53 2.44 0.24
CA GLU A 17 -8.23 3.20 1.29
C GLU A 17 -8.65 2.28 2.45
N GLN A 18 -9.17 1.10 2.16
CA GLN A 18 -9.50 0.10 3.18
C GLN A 18 -8.25 -0.40 3.93
N THR A 19 -7.14 -0.60 3.21
CA THR A 19 -5.86 -0.98 3.82
C THR A 19 -5.33 0.12 4.74
N VAL A 20 -5.40 1.39 4.32
CA VAL A 20 -5.03 2.55 5.14
C VAL A 20 -5.86 2.59 6.42
N SER A 21 -7.18 2.40 6.34
CA SER A 21 -8.05 2.35 7.53
C SER A 21 -7.64 1.22 8.48
N ALA A 22 -7.45 0.00 7.95
CA ALA A 22 -7.06 -1.15 8.75
C ALA A 22 -5.70 -0.96 9.45
N ILE A 23 -4.72 -0.29 8.79
CA ILE A 23 -3.43 0.01 9.41
C ILE A 23 -3.57 1.05 10.52
N VAL A 24 -4.44 2.05 10.36
CA VAL A 24 -4.72 3.05 11.39
C VAL A 24 -5.35 2.39 12.62
N ASP A 25 -6.35 1.53 12.43
CA ASP A 25 -7.00 0.78 13.51
C ASP A 25 -5.98 -0.12 14.22
N MET A 26 -5.16 -0.86 13.46
CA MET A 26 -4.09 -1.70 14.01
C MET A 26 -3.08 -0.88 14.85
N ASN A 27 -2.71 0.33 14.41
CA ASN A 27 -1.80 1.19 15.16
C ASN A 27 -2.42 1.65 16.48
N GLN A 28 -3.72 1.94 16.49
CA GLN A 28 -4.46 2.27 17.71
C GLN A 28 -4.51 1.09 18.68
N ASP A 29 -4.76 -0.14 18.18
CA ASP A 29 -4.80 -1.36 19.01
C ASP A 29 -3.42 -1.65 19.64
N VAL A 30 -2.34 -1.45 18.85
CA VAL A 30 -0.96 -1.59 19.36
C VAL A 30 -0.67 -0.58 20.47
N ALA A 31 -1.08 0.69 20.29
CA ALA A 31 -0.89 1.73 21.30
C ALA A 31 -1.69 1.41 22.58
N GLN A 32 -2.92 0.97 22.46
CA GLN A 32 -3.76 0.57 23.58
C GLN A 32 -3.16 -0.64 24.32
N SER A 33 -2.68 -1.64 23.58
CA SER A 33 -2.02 -2.81 24.16
C SER A 33 -0.74 -2.42 24.92
N ALA A 34 0.04 -1.49 24.38
CA ALA A 34 1.23 -0.98 25.05
C ALA A 34 0.88 -0.32 26.41
N GLN A 35 -0.23 0.42 26.47
CA GLN A 35 -0.70 1.05 27.70
C GLN A 35 -1.13 0.03 28.76
N VAL A 36 -1.81 -1.05 28.35
CA VAL A 36 -2.21 -2.15 29.23
C VAL A 36 -0.97 -2.84 29.82
N VAL A 37 0.02 -3.15 28.96
CA VAL A 37 1.26 -3.80 29.41
C VAL A 37 2.08 -2.87 30.32
N GLN A 38 2.09 -1.56 30.06
CA GLN A 38 2.72 -0.57 30.96
C GLN A 38 2.04 -0.55 32.34
N THR A 39 0.72 -0.63 32.38
CA THR A 39 -0.03 -0.73 33.64
C THR A 39 0.33 -2.00 34.40
N LEU A 40 0.45 -3.14 33.69
CA LEU A 40 0.88 -4.40 34.27
C LEU A 40 2.31 -4.31 34.87
N ALA A 41 3.22 -3.61 34.19
CA ALA A 41 4.57 -3.38 34.72
C ALA A 41 4.56 -2.59 36.01
N LEU A 42 3.71 -1.55 36.14
CA LEU A 42 3.54 -0.79 37.37
C LEU A 42 2.96 -1.64 38.49
N GLN A 43 1.94 -2.46 38.21
CA GLN A 43 1.35 -3.38 39.21
C GLN A 43 2.39 -4.40 39.68
N ALA A 44 3.21 -4.95 38.80
CA ALA A 44 4.30 -5.85 39.18
C ALA A 44 5.32 -5.15 40.08
N GLN A 45 5.62 -3.89 39.84
CA GLN A 45 6.50 -3.09 40.71
C GLN A 45 5.90 -2.88 42.08
N ASP A 46 4.59 -2.61 42.17
CA ASP A 46 3.93 -2.44 43.46
C ASP A 46 3.84 -3.76 44.26
N ILE A 47 3.63 -4.91 43.59
CA ILE A 47 3.73 -6.23 44.24
C ILE A 47 5.15 -6.44 44.78
N GLY A 48 6.19 -6.03 44.06
CA GLY A 48 7.57 -6.09 44.55
C GLY A 48 7.77 -5.34 45.87
N LYS A 49 7.20 -4.13 46.01
CA LYS A 49 7.23 -3.37 47.27
C LYS A 49 6.54 -4.10 48.45
N VAL A 50 5.40 -4.73 48.14
CA VAL A 50 4.68 -5.54 49.16
C VAL A 50 5.51 -6.75 49.60
N LEU A 51 6.21 -7.41 48.65
CA LEU A 51 7.10 -8.53 48.98
C LEU A 51 8.28 -8.10 49.87
N ASP A 52 8.82 -6.92 49.67
CA ASP A 52 9.87 -6.37 50.54
C ASP A 52 9.37 -6.21 51.99
N VAL A 53 8.14 -5.72 52.16
CA VAL A 53 7.52 -5.59 53.47
C VAL A 53 7.29 -6.98 54.11
N ILE A 54 6.77 -7.95 53.35
CA ILE A 54 6.56 -9.32 53.87
C ILE A 54 7.89 -9.98 54.27
N ARG A 55 8.95 -9.78 53.48
CA ARG A 55 10.28 -10.26 53.80
C ARG A 55 10.81 -9.66 55.11
N ALA A 56 10.67 -8.34 55.28
CA ALA A 56 11.05 -7.66 56.50
C ALA A 56 10.28 -8.18 57.74
N ILE A 57 8.95 -8.41 57.62
CA ILE A 57 8.12 -9.00 58.68
C ILE A 57 8.58 -10.43 59.02
N ALA A 58 8.88 -11.25 57.99
CA ALA A 58 9.36 -12.60 58.20
C ALA A 58 10.72 -12.63 58.90
N GLU A 59 11.62 -11.71 58.53
CA GLU A 59 12.93 -11.56 59.19
C GLU A 59 12.75 -11.13 60.67
N GLN A 60 11.93 -10.14 60.94
CA GLN A 60 11.58 -9.71 62.29
C GLN A 60 10.94 -10.84 63.12
N THR A 61 10.04 -11.62 62.52
CA THR A 61 9.40 -12.78 63.14
C THR A 61 10.42 -13.87 63.46
N ASN A 62 11.38 -14.12 62.57
CA ASN A 62 12.50 -15.07 62.81
C ASN A 62 13.34 -14.63 63.99
N LEU A 63 13.65 -13.33 64.12
CA LEU A 63 14.43 -12.79 65.26
C LEU A 63 13.63 -12.85 66.55
N LEU A 64 12.33 -12.56 66.55
CA LEU A 64 11.45 -12.68 67.71
C LEU A 64 11.36 -14.14 68.18
N ALA A 65 11.22 -15.08 67.26
CA ALA A 65 11.19 -16.50 67.54
C ALA A 65 12.52 -17.01 68.14
N LEU A 66 13.64 -16.53 67.60
CA LEU A 66 14.96 -16.84 68.16
C LEU A 66 15.10 -16.34 69.59
N ASN A 67 14.71 -15.10 69.88
CA ASN A 67 14.74 -14.55 71.25
C ASN A 67 13.83 -15.32 72.18
N ALA A 68 12.61 -15.74 71.74
CA ALA A 68 11.72 -16.57 72.53
C ALA A 68 12.30 -17.95 72.79
N ALA A 69 12.97 -18.59 71.84
CA ALA A 69 13.63 -19.88 72.04
C ALA A 69 14.79 -19.76 73.04
N ILE A 70 15.55 -18.67 73.01
CA ILE A 70 16.64 -18.39 73.95
C ILE A 70 16.07 -18.26 75.39
N GLU A 71 15.00 -17.51 75.57
CA GLU A 71 14.37 -17.30 76.89
C GLU A 71 13.67 -18.57 77.43
N ALA A 72 13.06 -19.35 76.48
CA ALA A 72 12.51 -20.67 76.82
C ALA A 72 13.59 -21.64 77.32
N ALA A 73 14.75 -21.65 76.69
CA ALA A 73 15.90 -22.46 77.18
C ALA A 73 16.44 -21.98 78.54
N ARG A 74 16.35 -20.68 78.77
CA ARG A 74 16.74 -20.09 80.07
C ARG A 74 15.83 -20.47 81.26
N ALA A 75 14.51 -20.73 80.95
CA ALA A 75 13.51 -21.16 81.92
C ALA A 75 13.60 -22.65 82.25
N GLY A 76 14.47 -23.43 81.67
CA GLY A 76 14.69 -24.85 81.92
C GLY A 76 13.44 -25.68 81.61
N ASP A 77 13.10 -26.61 82.49
CA ASP A 77 11.96 -27.53 82.31
C ASP A 77 10.60 -26.81 82.16
N ALA A 78 10.41 -25.66 82.80
CA ALA A 78 9.20 -24.85 82.68
C ALA A 78 9.04 -24.20 81.26
N GLY A 79 10.14 -24.07 80.52
CA GLY A 79 10.17 -23.45 79.16
C GLY A 79 9.97 -24.43 78.01
N ARG A 80 9.96 -25.76 78.24
CA ARG A 80 9.94 -26.76 77.15
C ARG A 80 8.84 -26.57 76.11
N GLY A 81 7.58 -26.28 76.58
CA GLY A 81 6.47 -26.03 75.65
C GLY A 81 6.64 -24.78 74.83
N PHE A 82 7.20 -23.71 75.41
CA PHE A 82 7.50 -22.46 74.70
C PHE A 82 8.65 -22.63 73.67
N ALA A 83 9.64 -23.43 73.95
CA ALA A 83 10.76 -23.71 72.99
C ALA A 83 10.22 -24.39 71.75
N VAL A 84 9.32 -25.37 71.85
CA VAL A 84 8.72 -26.03 70.67
C VAL A 84 7.93 -25.05 69.81
N VAL A 85 7.14 -24.14 70.42
CA VAL A 85 6.40 -23.11 69.67
C VAL A 85 7.35 -22.12 69.00
N ALA A 86 8.40 -21.70 69.68
CA ALA A 86 9.39 -20.81 69.18
C ALA A 86 10.11 -21.39 67.91
N ASP A 87 10.49 -22.68 68.00
CA ASP A 87 11.12 -23.37 66.87
C ASP A 87 10.16 -23.49 65.67
N GLU A 88 8.87 -23.78 65.91
CA GLU A 88 7.85 -23.84 64.84
C GLU A 88 7.62 -22.46 64.18
N VAL A 89 7.52 -21.38 65.00
CA VAL A 89 7.40 -20.01 64.50
C VAL A 89 8.65 -19.61 63.66
N ARG A 90 9.82 -20.00 64.09
CA ARG A 90 11.07 -19.79 63.38
C ARG A 90 11.12 -20.52 62.04
N ALA A 91 10.68 -21.80 62.03
CA ALA A 91 10.57 -22.59 60.81
C ALA A 91 9.57 -21.96 59.83
N LEU A 92 8.42 -21.47 60.33
CA LEU A 92 7.43 -20.78 59.50
C LEU A 92 7.96 -19.47 58.93
N ALA A 93 8.67 -18.66 59.74
CA ALA A 93 9.31 -17.44 59.27
C ALA A 93 10.34 -17.71 58.13
N HIS A 94 11.15 -18.74 58.28
CA HIS A 94 12.09 -19.18 57.26
C HIS A 94 11.40 -19.64 55.96
N ARG A 95 10.33 -20.45 56.10
CA ARG A 95 9.52 -20.83 54.93
C ARG A 95 8.91 -19.63 54.22
N THR A 96 8.43 -18.64 54.98
CA THR A 96 7.89 -17.39 54.43
C THR A 96 8.96 -16.64 53.66
N GLN A 97 10.19 -16.53 54.16
CA GLN A 97 11.32 -15.91 53.45
C GLN A 97 11.67 -16.62 52.12
N LEU A 98 11.64 -17.97 52.11
CA LEU A 98 11.86 -18.75 50.89
C LEU A 98 10.77 -18.49 49.86
N SER A 99 9.49 -18.56 50.26
CA SER A 99 8.35 -18.31 49.36
C SER A 99 8.33 -16.89 48.84
N THR A 100 8.66 -15.87 49.63
CA THR A 100 8.77 -14.48 49.14
C THR A 100 9.88 -14.32 48.13
N ARG A 101 11.02 -15.02 48.29
CA ARG A 101 12.11 -15.01 47.30
C ARG A 101 11.67 -15.64 45.97
N GLU A 102 10.96 -16.75 45.99
CA GLU A 102 10.42 -17.38 44.77
C GLU A 102 9.43 -16.45 44.04
N ILE A 103 8.56 -15.74 44.80
CA ILE A 103 7.63 -14.79 44.21
C ILE A 103 8.39 -13.57 43.62
N GLU A 104 9.46 -13.08 44.31
CA GLU A 104 10.29 -12.01 43.83
C GLU A 104 10.95 -12.37 42.47
N GLU A 105 11.43 -13.59 42.30
CA GLU A 105 11.94 -14.10 41.03
C GLU A 105 10.87 -14.12 39.93
N MET A 106 9.64 -14.50 40.25
CA MET A 106 8.52 -14.47 39.31
C MET A 106 8.15 -13.04 38.93
N ILE A 107 8.12 -12.10 39.85
CA ILE A 107 7.88 -10.67 39.59
C ILE A 107 8.97 -10.08 38.70
N ASN A 108 10.22 -10.38 38.94
CA ASN A 108 11.33 -9.93 38.08
C ASN A 108 11.18 -10.46 36.65
N LYS A 109 10.77 -11.70 36.45
CA LYS A 109 10.46 -12.25 35.13
C LYS A 109 9.29 -11.53 34.44
N ILE A 110 8.24 -11.20 35.19
CA ILE A 110 7.09 -10.43 34.68
C ILE A 110 7.57 -9.04 34.24
N GLN A 111 8.38 -8.35 35.05
CA GLN A 111 8.91 -7.03 34.70
C GLN A 111 9.79 -7.07 33.42
N GLN A 112 10.65 -8.06 33.31
CA GLN A 112 11.44 -8.26 32.09
C GLN A 112 10.57 -8.54 30.87
N GLY A 113 9.58 -9.43 31.03
CA GLY A 113 8.62 -9.78 29.96
C GLY A 113 7.78 -8.58 29.50
N THR A 114 7.29 -7.78 30.44
CA THR A 114 6.50 -6.57 30.13
C THR A 114 7.38 -5.51 29.44
N SER A 115 8.63 -5.31 29.86
CA SER A 115 9.56 -4.40 29.21
C SER A 115 9.82 -4.82 27.75
N SER A 116 10.09 -6.10 27.51
CA SER A 116 10.28 -6.65 26.16
C SER A 116 9.02 -6.52 25.29
N ALA A 117 7.84 -6.72 25.89
CA ALA A 117 6.57 -6.56 25.19
C ALA A 117 6.31 -5.11 24.77
N VAL A 118 6.58 -4.12 25.63
CA VAL A 118 6.47 -2.69 25.29
C VAL A 118 7.42 -2.32 24.14
N GLN A 119 8.65 -2.80 24.20
CA GLN A 119 9.61 -2.56 23.11
C GLN A 119 9.16 -3.16 21.77
N SER A 120 8.61 -4.38 21.81
CA SER A 120 8.06 -5.04 20.61
C SER A 120 6.85 -4.28 20.04
N MET A 121 5.98 -3.75 20.91
CA MET A 121 4.84 -2.94 20.51
C MET A 121 5.27 -1.60 19.89
N GLN A 122 6.27 -0.94 20.44
CA GLN A 122 6.85 0.28 19.84
C GLN A 122 7.41 0.01 18.44
N HIS A 123 8.12 -1.09 18.28
CA HIS A 123 8.63 -1.51 16.97
C HIS A 123 7.50 -1.82 15.97
N SER A 124 6.43 -2.48 16.44
CA SER A 124 5.25 -2.76 15.64
C SER A 124 4.52 -1.48 15.20
N GLY A 125 4.41 -0.50 16.09
CA GLY A 125 3.88 0.83 15.77
C GLY A 125 4.69 1.55 14.67
N GLN A 126 6.03 1.54 14.79
CA GLN A 126 6.89 2.11 13.75
C GLN A 126 6.72 1.42 12.38
N LYS A 127 6.59 0.08 12.38
CA LYS A 127 6.31 -0.67 11.14
C LYS A 127 4.94 -0.33 10.56
N ALA A 128 3.94 -0.13 11.41
CA ALA A 128 2.61 0.28 10.97
C ALA A 128 2.63 1.68 10.33
N GLU A 129 3.39 2.64 10.89
CA GLU A 129 3.59 3.97 10.29
C GLU A 129 4.28 3.90 8.92
N GLN A 130 5.31 3.07 8.80
CA GLN A 130 5.98 2.84 7.51
C GLN A 130 5.02 2.22 6.48
N ALA A 131 4.25 1.20 6.87
CA ALA A 131 3.25 0.58 6.01
C ALA A 131 2.17 1.57 5.58
N LEU A 132 1.73 2.46 6.49
CA LEU A 132 0.78 3.53 6.19
C LEU A 132 1.33 4.51 5.13
N ALA A 133 2.60 4.91 5.25
CA ALA A 133 3.24 5.77 4.25
C ALA A 133 3.28 5.11 2.87
N VAL A 134 3.66 3.83 2.79
CA VAL A 134 3.69 3.06 1.53
C VAL A 134 2.28 2.91 0.95
N ALA A 135 1.28 2.61 1.76
CA ALA A 135 -0.10 2.49 1.30
C ALA A 135 -0.63 3.82 0.73
N ARG A 136 -0.33 4.95 1.37
CA ARG A 136 -0.69 6.29 0.85
C ARG A 136 -0.02 6.57 -0.49
N GLN A 137 1.28 6.28 -0.63
CA GLN A 137 1.98 6.44 -1.91
C GLN A 137 1.36 5.58 -3.03
N ALA A 138 0.95 4.34 -2.70
CA ALA A 138 0.23 3.49 -3.65
C ALA A 138 -1.12 4.10 -4.07
N GLY A 139 -1.85 4.70 -3.14
CA GLY A 139 -3.09 5.43 -3.42
C GLY A 139 -2.88 6.61 -4.37
N ASP A 140 -1.84 7.41 -4.15
CA ASP A 140 -1.47 8.55 -5.00
C ASP A 140 -1.08 8.09 -6.41
N ALA A 141 -0.33 6.99 -6.52
CA ALA A 141 0.01 6.39 -7.81
C ALA A 141 -1.24 5.92 -8.58
N LEU A 142 -2.19 5.27 -7.92
CA LEU A 142 -3.46 4.85 -8.53
C LEU A 142 -4.31 6.05 -8.97
N ASN A 143 -4.31 7.14 -8.21
CA ASN A 143 -4.99 8.39 -8.57
C ASN A 143 -4.37 9.01 -9.83
N THR A 144 -3.04 8.96 -9.95
CA THR A 144 -2.30 9.40 -11.16
C THR A 144 -2.67 8.52 -12.36
N ILE A 145 -2.70 7.20 -12.19
CA ILE A 145 -3.10 6.24 -13.24
C ILE A 145 -4.53 6.53 -13.71
N TYR A 146 -5.48 6.72 -12.79
CA TYR A 146 -6.86 7.07 -13.12
C TYR A 146 -6.95 8.34 -13.97
N SER A 147 -6.24 9.39 -13.58
CA SER A 147 -6.17 10.65 -14.33
C SER A 147 -5.60 10.46 -15.74
N GLN A 148 -4.53 9.66 -15.88
CA GLN A 148 -3.93 9.36 -17.20
C GLN A 148 -4.87 8.57 -18.10
N ILE A 149 -5.64 7.61 -17.55
CA ILE A 149 -6.63 6.83 -18.29
C ILE A 149 -7.75 7.75 -18.80
N SER A 150 -8.22 8.69 -17.98
CA SER A 150 -9.21 9.69 -18.42
C SER A 150 -8.70 10.50 -19.60
N ARG A 151 -7.49 11.06 -19.52
CA ARG A 151 -6.86 11.79 -20.62
C ARG A 151 -6.67 10.93 -21.87
N MET A 152 -6.32 9.65 -21.70
CA MET A 152 -6.20 8.73 -22.83
C MET A 152 -7.56 8.47 -23.49
N SER A 153 -8.64 8.39 -22.71
CA SER A 153 -10.00 8.27 -23.24
C SER A 153 -10.39 9.48 -24.10
N ASP A 154 -10.11 10.68 -23.62
CA ASP A 154 -10.37 11.93 -24.36
C ASP A 154 -9.54 11.99 -25.67
N SER A 155 -8.26 11.60 -25.59
CA SER A 155 -7.39 11.52 -26.78
C SER A 155 -7.90 10.50 -27.80
N ASN A 156 -8.41 9.36 -27.37
CA ASN A 156 -8.99 8.36 -28.26
C ASN A 156 -10.24 8.86 -28.99
N LEU A 157 -11.07 9.70 -28.35
CA LEU A 157 -12.21 10.34 -29.02
C LEU A 157 -11.74 11.30 -30.13
N VAL A 158 -10.72 12.09 -29.86
CA VAL A 158 -10.13 12.98 -30.88
C VAL A 158 -9.55 12.18 -32.05
N ILE A 159 -8.82 11.08 -31.77
CA ILE A 159 -8.28 10.20 -32.81
C ILE A 159 -9.39 9.56 -33.64
N ALA A 160 -10.49 9.10 -33.01
CA ALA A 160 -11.63 8.54 -33.72
C ALA A 160 -12.26 9.57 -34.68
N SER A 161 -12.48 10.80 -34.21
CA SER A 161 -12.99 11.89 -35.05
C SER A 161 -12.07 12.23 -36.23
N ALA A 162 -10.75 12.32 -36.00
CA ALA A 162 -9.77 12.54 -37.03
C ALA A 162 -9.74 11.41 -38.09
N ALA A 163 -9.89 10.14 -37.62
CA ALA A 163 -9.94 8.99 -38.51
C ALA A 163 -11.20 8.99 -39.40
N GLU A 164 -12.36 9.42 -38.87
CA GLU A 164 -13.58 9.60 -39.65
C GLU A 164 -13.41 10.69 -40.73
N GLU A 165 -12.77 11.81 -40.38
CA GLU A 165 -12.49 12.88 -41.32
C GLU A 165 -11.49 12.45 -42.41
N GLN A 166 -10.43 11.74 -42.05
CA GLN A 166 -9.50 11.13 -43.00
C GLN A 166 -10.20 10.16 -43.98
N ALA A 167 -11.13 9.33 -43.47
CA ALA A 167 -11.90 8.43 -44.31
C ALA A 167 -12.80 9.18 -45.30
N LYS A 168 -13.29 10.38 -44.96
CA LYS A 168 -14.05 11.26 -45.87
C LYS A 168 -13.16 11.83 -46.94
N VAL A 169 -11.99 12.35 -46.55
CA VAL A 169 -10.98 12.91 -47.52
C VAL A 169 -10.50 11.83 -48.48
N ALA A 170 -10.25 10.60 -47.99
CA ALA A 170 -9.85 9.49 -48.87
C ALA A 170 -10.89 9.19 -49.94
N ARG A 171 -12.18 9.20 -49.58
CA ARG A 171 -13.29 9.02 -50.55
C ARG A 171 -13.38 10.16 -51.55
N GLU A 172 -13.07 11.41 -51.17
CA GLU A 172 -12.99 12.54 -52.11
C GLU A 172 -11.80 12.38 -53.10
N ILE A 173 -10.65 11.91 -52.57
CA ILE A 173 -9.48 11.65 -53.42
C ILE A 173 -9.82 10.56 -54.45
N ASP A 174 -10.47 9.46 -54.07
CA ASP A 174 -10.89 8.41 -54.99
C ASP A 174 -11.80 8.95 -56.09
N ARG A 175 -12.78 9.79 -55.75
CA ARG A 175 -13.64 10.43 -56.75
C ARG A 175 -12.85 11.34 -57.69
N ASN A 176 -11.89 12.09 -57.14
CA ASN A 176 -11.04 12.97 -57.97
C ASN A 176 -10.13 12.16 -58.92
N ILE A 177 -9.61 11.01 -58.52
CA ILE A 177 -8.83 10.11 -59.38
C ILE A 177 -9.69 9.60 -60.54
N VAL A 178 -10.95 9.19 -60.28
CA VAL A 178 -11.86 8.78 -61.35
C VAL A 178 -12.12 9.95 -62.33
N ASN A 179 -12.40 11.15 -61.84
CA ASN A 179 -12.62 12.32 -62.67
C ASN A 179 -11.37 12.69 -63.53
N ILE A 180 -10.18 12.56 -62.95
CA ILE A 180 -8.90 12.77 -63.69
C ILE A 180 -8.72 11.71 -64.78
N SER A 181 -9.07 10.46 -64.51
CA SER A 181 -9.02 9.38 -65.52
C SER A 181 -9.95 9.65 -66.67
N ASP A 182 -11.20 10.07 -66.39
CA ASP A 182 -12.20 10.41 -67.42
C ASP A 182 -11.73 11.61 -68.27
N LEU A 183 -11.19 12.64 -67.61
CA LEU A 183 -10.64 13.82 -68.29
C LEU A 183 -9.44 13.46 -69.16
N ALA A 184 -8.57 12.56 -68.72
CA ALA A 184 -7.43 12.08 -69.51
C ALA A 184 -7.89 11.33 -70.77
N GLN A 185 -8.92 10.46 -70.65
CA GLN A 185 -9.53 9.77 -71.81
C GLN A 185 -10.14 10.77 -72.79
N GLN A 186 -10.88 11.77 -72.31
CA GLN A 186 -11.48 12.78 -73.12
C GLN A 186 -10.42 13.65 -73.83
N SER A 187 -9.35 13.99 -73.14
CA SER A 187 -8.20 14.72 -73.71
C SER A 187 -7.50 13.91 -74.81
N ALA A 188 -7.31 12.59 -74.58
CA ALA A 188 -6.75 11.72 -75.63
C ALA A 188 -7.65 11.60 -76.83
N ALA A 189 -8.96 11.49 -76.69
CA ALA A 189 -9.90 11.53 -77.83
C ALA A 189 -9.88 12.87 -78.58
N GLY A 190 -9.84 14.00 -77.85
CA GLY A 190 -9.71 15.34 -78.47
C GLY A 190 -8.41 15.53 -79.26
N ALA A 191 -7.30 14.96 -78.73
CA ALA A 191 -6.00 14.98 -79.45
C ALA A 191 -6.06 14.16 -80.76
N HIS A 192 -6.68 12.99 -80.74
CA HIS A 192 -6.91 12.17 -81.95
C HIS A 192 -7.80 12.87 -82.93
N GLN A 193 -8.84 13.56 -82.54
CA GLN A 193 -9.69 14.34 -83.45
C GLN A 193 -8.95 15.53 -84.03
N THR A 194 -8.16 16.22 -83.21
CA THR A 194 -7.36 17.35 -83.71
C THR A 194 -6.31 16.87 -84.73
N SER A 195 -5.68 15.70 -84.49
CA SER A 195 -4.73 15.12 -85.45
C SER A 195 -5.41 14.73 -86.81
N ALA A 196 -6.62 14.11 -86.69
CA ALA A 196 -7.40 13.77 -87.91
C ALA A 196 -7.80 15.03 -88.69
N SER A 197 -8.26 16.09 -88.04
CA SER A 197 -8.60 17.36 -88.65
C SER A 197 -7.35 18.05 -89.31
N ALA A 198 -6.19 17.95 -88.66
CA ALA A 198 -4.91 18.48 -89.26
C ALA A 198 -4.50 17.73 -90.51
N HIS A 199 -4.70 16.40 -90.50
CA HIS A 199 -4.44 15.57 -91.69
C HIS A 199 -5.39 15.96 -92.86
N GLU A 200 -6.71 16.16 -92.62
CA GLU A 200 -7.68 16.61 -93.62
C GLU A 200 -7.32 17.99 -94.14
N LEU A 201 -6.97 18.93 -93.27
CA LEU A 201 -6.46 20.28 -93.68
C LEU A 201 -5.23 20.19 -94.56
N SER A 202 -4.25 19.35 -94.24
CA SER A 202 -3.04 19.12 -95.05
C SER A 202 -3.41 18.54 -96.42
N ARG A 203 -4.34 17.61 -96.52
CA ARG A 203 -4.83 17.08 -97.82
C ARG A 203 -5.52 18.13 -98.67
N LEU A 204 -6.41 18.90 -98.03
CA LEU A 204 -7.08 20.06 -98.75
C LEU A 204 -6.08 21.07 -99.24
N ALA A 205 -5.03 21.37 -98.49
CA ALA A 205 -3.98 22.30 -98.94
C ALA A 205 -3.20 21.76 -100.16
N VAL A 206 -2.90 20.46 -100.18
CA VAL A 206 -2.29 19.77 -101.33
C VAL A 206 -3.24 19.80 -102.54
N ASP A 207 -4.51 19.49 -102.35
CA ASP A 207 -5.55 19.49 -103.39
C ASP A 207 -5.70 20.91 -103.99
N LEU A 208 -5.71 21.94 -103.14
CA LEU A 208 -5.77 23.35 -103.57
C LEU A 208 -4.54 23.74 -104.33
N ASN A 209 -3.34 23.32 -103.92
CA ASN A 209 -2.12 23.59 -104.68
C ASN A 209 -2.11 22.91 -106.03
N ASN A 210 -2.63 21.70 -106.14
CA ASN A 210 -2.82 20.96 -107.37
C ASN A 210 -3.82 21.64 -108.32
N LEU A 211 -4.88 22.19 -107.79
CA LEU A 211 -5.86 22.97 -108.53
C LEU A 211 -5.23 24.28 -109.07
N LEU A 212 -4.47 25.01 -108.25
CA LEU A 212 -3.78 26.24 -108.66
C LEU A 212 -2.75 25.98 -109.71
N THR A 213 -2.04 24.84 -109.72
CA THR A 213 -1.09 24.47 -110.79
C THR A 213 -1.79 24.16 -112.11
N LYS A 214 -3.05 23.72 -112.14
CA LYS A 214 -3.82 23.51 -113.35
C LYS A 214 -4.32 24.80 -114.01
N PHE A 215 -4.39 25.89 -113.27
CA PHE A 215 -4.82 27.21 -113.74
C PHE A 215 -3.63 28.13 -114.15
N LYS A 216 -2.38 27.71 -114.01
CA LYS A 216 -1.25 28.42 -114.63
C LYS A 216 -1.22 28.11 -116.16
N VAL A 217 -1.77 29.06 -116.86
CA VAL A 217 -1.50 29.21 -118.34
C VAL A 217 -0.24 30.00 -118.50
#